data_eb31a91a95f62137910be3da18f4bca8
#
_entry.id   eb31a91a95f62137910be3da18f4bca8
#
_cell.length_a   1.000
_cell.length_b   1.000
_cell.length_c   1.000
_cell.angle_alpha   90.00
_cell.angle_beta   90.00
_cell.angle_gamma   90.00
#
_symmetry.space_group_name_H-M   'P 1'
#
loop_
_entity.id
_entity.type
_entity.pdbx_description
1 polymer ?
#
loop_
_entity_poly.entity_id
_entity_poly.type
_entity_poly.pdbx_seq_one_letter_code
_entity_poly.pdbx_strand_id
1 'polypeptide(L)'
;MIITRADLREWRIGAVMYRWFLRHFPRGGSYADIHHALIEEGYTDWAESLVEYAWKKWLADENFAHQEVSSMQKLATDPGERLFCSQFVRSDDHARLGCCEDNARIATAGYAAQIASMGYSVRIGSVGFNSHIGSSGARARVAV
;
A
#
# COMPACT_ATOMS: atom_id res chain seq x y z
N MET A 1 -11.49 2.05 -5.78
CA MET A 1 -10.48 1.73 -6.81
C MET A 1 -10.58 0.27 -7.17
N ILE A 2 -11.10 0.04 -8.34
CA ILE A 2 -11.42 -1.32 -8.80
C ILE A 2 -10.38 -1.76 -9.82
N ILE A 3 -9.85 -2.96 -9.63
CA ILE A 3 -8.95 -3.61 -10.56
C ILE A 3 -9.76 -4.54 -11.46
N THR A 4 -9.59 -4.39 -12.75
CA THR A 4 -10.29 -5.16 -13.78
C THR A 4 -9.33 -6.10 -14.51
N ARG A 5 -9.88 -6.99 -15.32
CA ARG A 5 -9.08 -7.85 -16.21
C ARG A 5 -8.23 -7.03 -17.19
N ALA A 6 -8.76 -5.89 -17.64
CA ALA A 6 -8.05 -4.99 -18.53
C ALA A 6 -6.79 -4.41 -17.88
N ASP A 7 -6.90 -4.00 -16.62
CA ASP A 7 -5.74 -3.51 -15.85
C ASP A 7 -4.65 -4.57 -15.74
N LEU A 8 -5.04 -5.81 -15.43
CA LEU A 8 -4.09 -6.91 -15.28
C LEU A 8 -3.36 -7.25 -16.59
N ARG A 9 -4.07 -7.13 -17.73
CA ARG A 9 -3.46 -7.31 -19.05
C ARG A 9 -2.50 -6.18 -19.37
N GLU A 10 -2.88 -4.94 -19.10
CA GLU A 10 -2.03 -3.77 -19.29
C GLU A 10 -0.76 -3.86 -18.46
N TRP A 11 -0.88 -4.33 -17.23
CA TRP A 11 0.25 -4.51 -16.32
C TRP A 11 1.11 -5.74 -16.64
N ARG A 12 0.68 -6.57 -17.59
CA ARG A 12 1.40 -7.78 -18.03
C ARG A 12 1.78 -8.71 -16.90
N ILE A 13 0.86 -8.94 -15.99
CA ILE A 13 1.08 -9.87 -14.88
C ILE A 13 1.25 -11.31 -15.40
N GLY A 14 1.98 -12.13 -14.61
CA GLY A 14 2.23 -13.53 -14.97
C GLY A 14 0.95 -14.37 -15.06
N ALA A 15 0.96 -15.39 -15.89
CA ALA A 15 -0.20 -16.24 -16.16
C ALA A 15 -0.75 -16.93 -14.89
N VAL A 16 0.10 -17.27 -13.94
CA VAL A 16 -0.29 -17.94 -12.69
C VAL A 16 -1.09 -16.98 -11.81
N MET A 17 -0.60 -15.75 -11.61
CA MET A 17 -1.30 -14.71 -10.86
C MET A 17 -2.61 -14.31 -11.55
N TYR A 18 -2.62 -14.20 -12.88
CA TYR A 18 -3.82 -13.88 -13.63
C TYR A 18 -4.91 -14.94 -13.44
N ARG A 19 -4.56 -16.23 -13.48
CA ARG A 19 -5.50 -17.33 -13.20
C ARG A 19 -6.02 -17.31 -11.77
N TRP A 20 -5.16 -17.03 -10.80
CA TRP A 20 -5.57 -16.85 -9.41
C TRP A 20 -6.59 -15.73 -9.29
N PHE A 21 -6.34 -14.58 -9.91
CA PHE A 21 -7.25 -13.45 -9.92
C PHE A 21 -8.62 -13.82 -10.51
N LEU A 22 -8.65 -14.50 -11.66
CA LEU A 22 -9.90 -14.90 -12.30
C LEU A 22 -10.74 -15.85 -11.43
N ARG A 23 -10.12 -16.67 -10.63
CA ARG A 23 -10.82 -17.56 -9.71
C ARG A 23 -11.43 -16.82 -8.52
N HIS A 24 -10.73 -15.88 -7.96
CA HIS A 24 -11.12 -15.17 -6.74
C HIS A 24 -11.99 -13.94 -7.03
N PHE A 25 -11.72 -13.27 -8.12
CA PHE A 25 -12.36 -12.01 -8.51
C PHE A 25 -12.80 -12.02 -9.98
N PRO A 26 -13.74 -12.90 -10.36
CA PRO A 26 -14.10 -13.07 -11.78
C PRO A 26 -14.71 -11.82 -12.43
N ARG A 27 -15.25 -10.92 -11.62
CA ARG A 27 -15.85 -9.65 -12.07
C ARG A 27 -14.98 -8.43 -11.75
N GLY A 28 -13.73 -8.64 -11.38
CA GLY A 28 -12.88 -7.61 -10.82
C GLY A 28 -13.07 -7.50 -9.31
N GLY A 29 -12.24 -6.70 -8.67
CA GLY A 29 -12.29 -6.49 -7.22
C GLY A 29 -11.64 -5.18 -6.82
N SER A 30 -11.89 -4.74 -5.58
CA SER A 30 -11.21 -3.58 -5.06
C SER A 30 -9.73 -3.89 -4.83
N TYR A 31 -8.88 -2.88 -4.99
CA TYR A 31 -7.45 -3.01 -4.69
C TYR A 31 -7.21 -3.54 -3.28
N ALA A 32 -7.93 -3.00 -2.29
CA ALA A 32 -7.79 -3.43 -0.90
C ALA A 32 -8.15 -4.91 -0.70
N ASP A 33 -9.25 -5.38 -1.28
CA ASP A 33 -9.70 -6.77 -1.14
C ASP A 33 -8.73 -7.75 -1.83
N ILE A 34 -8.25 -7.40 -3.01
CA ILE A 34 -7.29 -8.24 -3.74
C ILE A 34 -5.97 -8.33 -2.98
N HIS A 35 -5.46 -7.19 -2.50
CA HIS A 35 -4.24 -7.14 -1.70
C HIS A 35 -4.37 -7.98 -0.43
N HIS A 36 -5.49 -7.85 0.29
CA HIS A 36 -5.79 -8.62 1.50
C HIS A 36 -5.82 -10.13 1.21
N ALA A 37 -6.50 -10.55 0.15
CA ALA A 37 -6.57 -11.96 -0.25
C ALA A 37 -5.19 -12.54 -0.59
N LEU A 38 -4.34 -11.77 -1.28
CA LEU A 38 -2.96 -12.18 -1.57
C LEU A 38 -2.15 -12.39 -0.30
N ILE A 39 -2.30 -11.51 0.68
CA ILE A 39 -1.62 -11.63 1.97
C ILE A 39 -2.11 -12.85 2.73
N GLU A 40 -3.41 -13.08 2.82
CA GLU A 40 -4.00 -14.23 3.52
C GLU A 40 -3.51 -15.57 2.94
N GLU A 41 -3.32 -15.64 1.63
CA GLU A 41 -2.83 -16.84 0.96
C GLU A 41 -1.30 -16.94 0.91
N GLY A 42 -0.57 -15.96 1.46
CA GLY A 42 0.89 -15.98 1.52
C GLY A 42 1.60 -15.54 0.23
N TYR A 43 0.90 -14.96 -0.73
CA TYR A 43 1.47 -14.45 -1.98
C TYR A 43 2.03 -13.04 -1.81
N THR A 44 3.02 -12.88 -0.94
CA THR A 44 3.61 -11.57 -0.61
C THR A 44 4.26 -10.89 -1.80
N ASP A 45 4.95 -11.65 -2.67
CA ASP A 45 5.58 -11.10 -3.88
C ASP A 45 4.55 -10.52 -4.85
N TRP A 46 3.43 -11.19 -5.02
CA TRP A 46 2.34 -10.70 -5.85
C TRP A 46 1.66 -9.48 -5.23
N ALA A 47 1.50 -9.47 -3.91
CA ALA A 47 0.97 -8.32 -3.19
C ALA A 47 1.87 -7.09 -3.37
N GLU A 48 3.18 -7.26 -3.29
CA GLU A 48 4.16 -6.20 -3.56
C GLU A 48 4.04 -5.67 -5.00
N SER A 49 3.97 -6.56 -5.98
CA SER A 49 3.79 -6.18 -7.39
C SER A 49 2.47 -5.43 -7.60
N LEU A 50 1.39 -5.89 -6.98
CA LEU A 50 0.10 -5.22 -7.04
C LEU A 50 0.16 -3.79 -6.51
N VAL A 51 0.84 -3.59 -5.39
CA VAL A 51 1.05 -2.25 -4.81
C VAL A 51 1.79 -1.34 -5.79
N GLU A 52 2.85 -1.84 -6.44
CA GLU A 52 3.58 -1.07 -7.44
C GLU A 52 2.66 -0.57 -8.58
N TYR A 53 1.85 -1.45 -9.14
CA TYR A 53 0.93 -1.10 -10.23
C TYR A 53 -0.18 -0.16 -9.77
N ALA A 54 -0.78 -0.42 -8.61
CA ALA A 54 -1.86 0.38 -8.07
C ALA A 54 -1.39 1.82 -7.75
N TRP A 55 -0.25 1.97 -7.12
CA TRP A 55 0.30 3.28 -6.80
C TRP A 55 0.68 4.06 -8.06
N LYS A 56 1.21 3.41 -9.06
CA LYS A 56 1.50 4.05 -10.35
C LYS A 56 0.23 4.57 -11.03
N LYS A 57 -0.87 3.82 -10.94
CA LYS A 57 -2.14 4.18 -11.57
C LYS A 57 -2.90 5.28 -10.82
N TRP A 58 -2.96 5.20 -9.49
CA TRP A 58 -3.86 6.02 -8.69
C TRP A 58 -3.18 7.05 -7.78
N LEU A 59 -1.89 7.25 -7.89
CA LEU A 59 -1.15 8.18 -7.02
C LEU A 59 -1.71 9.60 -7.06
N ALA A 60 -2.23 10.04 -8.19
CA ALA A 60 -2.83 11.37 -8.36
C ALA A 60 -4.29 11.48 -7.90
N ASP A 61 -4.94 10.38 -7.51
CA ASP A 61 -6.32 10.38 -7.04
C ASP A 61 -6.37 10.76 -5.55
N GLU A 62 -7.16 11.79 -5.22
CA GLU A 62 -7.27 12.28 -3.84
C GLU A 62 -7.78 11.23 -2.86
N ASN A 63 -8.62 10.30 -3.31
CA ASN A 63 -9.18 9.27 -2.46
C ASN A 63 -8.22 8.08 -2.23
N PHE A 64 -7.18 7.96 -3.05
CA PHE A 64 -6.27 6.84 -2.96
C PHE A 64 -5.52 6.80 -1.61
N ALA A 65 -5.01 7.93 -1.16
CA ALA A 65 -4.32 8.03 0.13
C ALA A 65 -5.23 7.61 1.29
N HIS A 66 -6.50 8.06 1.30
CA HIS A 66 -7.47 7.66 2.32
C HIS A 66 -7.73 6.15 2.33
N GLN A 67 -7.93 5.57 1.15
CA GLN A 67 -8.18 4.14 1.03
C GLN A 67 -6.95 3.31 1.42
N GLU A 68 -5.76 3.75 1.05
CA GLU A 68 -4.52 3.07 1.41
C GLU A 68 -4.27 3.10 2.92
N VAL A 69 -4.48 4.24 3.57
CA VAL A 69 -4.37 4.36 5.03
C VAL A 69 -5.37 3.43 5.72
N SER A 70 -6.62 3.43 5.29
CA SER A 70 -7.65 2.56 5.87
C SER A 70 -7.33 1.08 5.69
N SER A 71 -6.85 0.70 4.52
CA SER A 71 -6.44 -0.68 4.24
C SER A 71 -5.25 -1.12 5.09
N MET A 72 -4.23 -0.27 5.22
CA MET A 72 -3.06 -0.56 6.04
C MET A 72 -3.40 -0.63 7.52
N GLN A 73 -4.28 0.22 8.03
CA GLN A 73 -4.76 0.16 9.40
C GLN A 73 -5.47 -1.16 9.68
N LYS A 74 -6.30 -1.62 8.76
CA LYS A 74 -6.98 -2.91 8.88
C LYS A 74 -5.98 -4.07 8.93
N LEU A 75 -4.97 -4.07 8.07
CA LEU A 75 -3.89 -5.07 8.07
C LEU A 75 -3.09 -5.06 9.38
N ALA A 76 -2.77 -3.89 9.89
CA ALA A 76 -1.98 -3.76 11.13
C ALA A 76 -2.76 -4.24 12.37
N THR A 77 -4.09 -4.24 12.35
CA THR A 77 -4.93 -4.72 13.46
C THR A 77 -5.24 -6.21 13.38
N ASP A 78 -4.96 -6.86 12.26
CA ASP A 78 -5.19 -8.30 12.07
C ASP A 78 -4.00 -9.10 12.62
N PRO A 79 -4.18 -9.91 13.69
CA PRO A 79 -3.08 -10.66 14.30
C PRO A 79 -2.50 -11.76 13.42
N GLY A 80 -3.19 -12.17 12.35
CA GLY A 80 -2.72 -13.18 11.39
C GLY A 80 -1.73 -12.65 10.37
N GLU A 81 -1.55 -11.35 10.25
CA GLU A 81 -0.85 -10.72 9.13
C GLU A 81 0.52 -10.12 9.47
N ARG A 82 1.34 -10.89 10.13
CA ARG A 82 2.74 -10.53 10.40
C ARG A 82 3.67 -10.67 9.19
N LEU A 83 3.13 -10.76 7.98
CA LEU A 83 3.90 -11.04 6.77
C LEU A 83 4.62 -9.82 6.20
N PHE A 84 4.23 -8.60 6.61
CA PHE A 84 4.97 -7.40 6.27
C PHE A 84 5.80 -6.96 7.46
N CYS A 85 7.09 -7.14 7.36
CA CYS A 85 8.03 -6.43 8.21
C CYS A 85 7.88 -4.93 7.92
N SER A 86 7.99 -4.08 8.95
CA SER A 86 8.10 -2.64 8.75
C SER A 86 6.82 -1.93 8.30
N GLN A 87 5.71 -2.26 8.92
CA GLN A 87 4.50 -1.47 8.77
C GLN A 87 4.35 -0.50 9.94
N PHE A 88 4.18 0.77 9.62
CA PHE A 88 3.96 1.82 10.59
C PHE A 88 2.63 2.50 10.31
N VAL A 89 1.71 2.39 11.25
CA VAL A 89 0.39 3.02 11.16
C VAL A 89 0.18 3.89 12.40
N ARG A 90 -0.11 5.16 12.17
CA ARG A 90 -0.39 6.13 13.22
C ARG A 90 -1.58 7.00 12.86
N SER A 91 -2.43 7.26 13.83
CA SER A 91 -3.57 8.18 13.69
C SER A 91 -3.52 9.35 14.65
N ASP A 92 -2.53 9.40 15.53
CA ASP A 92 -2.33 10.49 16.47
C ASP A 92 -1.77 11.74 15.78
N ASP A 93 -2.20 12.91 16.27
CA ASP A 93 -1.67 14.18 15.79
C ASP A 93 -0.19 14.35 16.18
N HIS A 94 0.57 15.05 15.35
CA HIS A 94 1.99 15.27 15.53
C HIS A 94 2.83 13.97 15.62
N ALA A 95 2.34 12.89 15.05
CA ALA A 95 3.09 11.62 14.99
C ALA A 95 4.45 11.81 14.31
N ARG A 96 5.50 11.23 14.89
CA ARG A 96 6.85 11.24 14.32
C ARG A 96 7.25 9.82 13.99
N LEU A 97 7.55 9.57 12.72
CA LEU A 97 7.92 8.26 12.22
C LEU A 97 9.25 8.34 11.47
N GLY A 98 10.20 7.53 11.90
CA GLY A 98 11.46 7.34 11.19
C GLY A 98 11.61 5.90 10.76
N CYS A 99 12.02 5.67 9.51
CA CYS A 99 12.19 4.32 8.99
C CYS A 99 13.41 4.23 8.08
N CYS A 100 14.24 3.22 8.33
CA CYS A 100 15.41 2.91 7.49
C CYS A 100 15.25 1.58 6.72
N GLU A 101 14.11 0.90 6.88
CA GLU A 101 13.90 -0.42 6.33
C GLU A 101 13.41 -0.37 4.89
N ASP A 102 13.91 -1.30 4.07
CA ASP A 102 13.46 -1.45 2.69
C ASP A 102 12.04 -1.97 2.61
N ASN A 103 11.31 -1.54 1.59
CA ASN A 103 9.91 -1.89 1.34
C ASN A 103 8.95 -1.51 2.48
N ALA A 104 9.33 -0.62 3.37
CA ALA A 104 8.48 -0.17 4.46
C ALA A 104 7.19 0.47 3.94
N ARG A 105 6.12 0.29 4.69
CA ARG A 105 4.83 0.91 4.45
C ARG A 105 4.45 1.76 5.64
N ILE A 106 4.19 3.01 5.38
CA ILE A 106 3.88 4.00 6.41
C ILE A 106 2.52 4.61 6.10
N ALA A 107 1.63 4.60 7.05
CA ALA A 107 0.33 5.25 6.93
C ALA A 107 0.06 6.15 8.12
N THR A 108 -0.33 7.40 7.86
CA THR A 108 -0.72 8.35 8.89
C THR A 108 -2.04 9.01 8.57
N ALA A 109 -2.85 9.27 9.59
CA ALA A 109 -4.11 9.99 9.47
C ALA A 109 -4.18 11.22 10.38
N GLY A 110 -3.16 11.45 11.21
CA GLY A 110 -3.13 12.56 12.15
C GLY A 110 -2.70 13.89 11.54
N TYR A 111 -3.06 14.98 12.20
CA TYR A 111 -2.63 16.33 11.86
C TYR A 111 -1.13 16.53 12.12
N ALA A 112 -0.44 17.22 11.22
CA ALA A 112 0.97 17.57 11.34
C ALA A 112 1.92 16.39 11.58
N ALA A 113 1.67 15.26 10.97
CA ALA A 113 2.55 14.11 11.03
C ALA A 113 3.89 14.41 10.36
N GLN A 114 4.98 13.94 10.96
CA GLN A 114 6.33 14.08 10.44
C GLN A 114 6.88 12.67 10.12
N ILE A 115 7.22 12.46 8.87
CA ILE A 115 7.69 11.15 8.40
C ILE A 115 9.04 11.31 7.72
N ALA A 116 10.01 10.52 8.14
CA ALA A 116 11.31 10.44 7.49
C ALA A 116 11.61 8.99 7.09
N SER A 117 12.07 8.80 5.87
CA SER A 117 12.38 7.46 5.36
C SER A 117 13.71 7.47 4.60
N MET A 118 14.53 6.45 4.81
CA MET A 118 15.79 6.24 4.09
C MET A 118 15.83 4.87 3.37
N GLY A 119 14.83 4.04 3.55
CA GLY A 119 14.76 2.71 2.93
C GLY A 119 14.49 2.74 1.43
N TYR A 120 14.86 1.68 0.76
CA TYR A 120 14.56 1.47 -0.65
C TYR A 120 13.09 1.06 -0.84
N SER A 121 12.44 1.60 -1.86
CA SER A 121 11.05 1.23 -2.22
C SER A 121 10.01 1.43 -1.12
N VAL A 122 10.17 2.46 -0.31
CA VAL A 122 9.23 2.81 0.77
C VAL A 122 7.96 3.41 0.20
N ARG A 123 6.83 3.11 0.82
CA ARG A 123 5.50 3.63 0.45
C ARG A 123 4.91 4.37 1.63
N ILE A 124 4.50 5.60 1.40
CA ILE A 124 3.97 6.46 2.45
C ILE A 124 2.61 6.98 2.02
N GLY A 125 1.59 6.74 2.81
CA GLY A 125 0.26 7.32 2.67
C GLY A 125 -0.05 8.25 3.85
N SER A 126 -0.45 9.48 3.57
CA SER A 126 -0.85 10.43 4.60
C SER A 126 -2.14 11.14 4.21
N VAL A 127 -3.11 11.19 5.12
CA VAL A 127 -4.39 11.89 4.92
C VAL A 127 -4.59 13.04 5.90
N GLY A 128 -3.60 13.34 6.72
CA GLY A 128 -3.65 14.46 7.66
C GLY A 128 -3.21 15.78 7.03
N PHE A 129 -3.74 16.89 7.56
CA PHE A 129 -3.28 18.22 7.16
C PHE A 129 -1.87 18.52 7.71
N ASN A 130 -1.11 19.33 6.97
CA ASN A 130 0.23 19.78 7.35
C ASN A 130 1.24 18.65 7.60
N SER A 131 1.09 17.51 6.94
CA SER A 131 2.07 16.44 7.04
C SER A 131 3.39 16.81 6.35
N HIS A 132 4.51 16.53 7.00
CA HIS A 132 5.85 16.76 6.48
C HIS A 132 6.51 15.42 6.21
N ILE A 133 6.82 15.17 4.94
CA ILE A 133 7.35 13.88 4.51
C ILE A 133 8.68 14.08 3.80
N GLY A 134 9.73 13.47 4.35
CA GLY A 134 11.06 13.42 3.74
C GLY A 134 11.44 11.98 3.42
N SER A 135 11.88 11.73 2.20
CA SER A 135 12.42 10.43 1.82
C SER A 135 13.68 10.59 0.98
N SER A 136 14.76 9.95 1.39
CA SER A 136 16.03 9.94 0.66
C SER A 136 16.33 8.61 -0.02
N GLY A 137 15.51 7.59 0.18
CA GLY A 137 15.66 6.30 -0.45
C GLY A 137 15.22 6.27 -1.93
N ALA A 138 15.83 5.40 -2.71
CA ALA A 138 15.41 5.19 -4.09
C ALA A 138 14.02 4.53 -4.17
N ARG A 139 13.24 4.88 -5.19
CA ARG A 139 11.89 4.36 -5.45
C ARG A 139 10.88 4.62 -4.33
N ALA A 140 11.08 5.63 -3.51
CA ALA A 140 10.06 6.03 -2.54
C ALA A 140 8.79 6.54 -3.25
N ARG A 141 7.64 6.21 -2.71
CA ARG A 141 6.34 6.63 -3.22
C ARG A 141 5.53 7.26 -2.10
N VAL A 142 4.99 8.43 -2.36
CA VAL A 142 4.27 9.22 -1.36
C VAL A 142 2.91 9.60 -1.91
N ALA A 143 1.85 9.28 -1.18
CA ALA A 143 0.48 9.73 -1.43
C ALA A 143 0.02 10.61 -0.26
N VAL A 144 -0.36 11.82 -0.57
CA VAL A 144 -0.74 12.82 0.45
C VAL A 144 -2.12 13.41 0.13
#